data_76809433691599c9c50fc519f91fbaf8
#
_entry.id   76809433691599c9c50fc519f91fbaf8
#
_cell.length_a   1.000
_cell.length_b   1.000
_cell.length_c   1.000
_cell.angle_alpha   90.00
_cell.angle_beta   90.00
_cell.angle_gamma   90.00
#
_symmetry.space_group_name_H-M   'P 1'
#
loop_
_entity.id
_entity.type
_entity.pdbx_description
1 polymer ?
#
loop_
_entity_poly.entity_id
_entity_poly.type
_entity_poly.pdbx_seq_one_letter_code
_entity_poly.pdbx_strand_id
1 'polypeptide(L)'
;MDAIVHAANIQDRDGGVLLIASLFGMYPFLLKLYADAGYQGPRFQQGMARVCRSVNVEIVRRPDQKKFVVLPKRWIVERTIAWLNRCRRLSKDWECLNQNAVAFLHWSSVRLMVRRLCRNTK
;
A
#
# COMPACT_ATOMS: atom_id res chain seq x y z
N MET A 1 6.06 -5.01 5.98
CA MET A 1 5.50 -3.97 5.09
C MET A 1 6.34 -3.97 3.85
N ASP A 2 5.75 -4.09 2.71
CA ASP A 2 6.45 -4.00 1.43
C ASP A 2 5.97 -2.78 0.65
N ALA A 3 6.82 -2.20 -0.18
CA ALA A 3 6.54 -1.01 -0.95
C ALA A 3 7.43 -0.91 -2.19
N ILE A 4 6.87 -0.35 -3.23
CA ILE A 4 7.61 0.00 -4.45
C ILE A 4 7.50 1.51 -4.66
N VAL A 5 8.60 2.13 -5.02
CA VAL A 5 8.64 3.52 -5.48
C VAL A 5 8.96 3.52 -6.97
N HIS A 6 8.13 4.13 -7.76
CA HIS A 6 8.29 4.25 -9.21
C HIS A 6 8.11 5.71 -9.67
N ALA A 7 8.49 6.00 -10.90
CA ALA A 7 8.33 7.33 -11.46
C ALA A 7 6.83 7.72 -11.56
N ALA A 8 6.53 9.00 -11.38
CA ALA A 8 5.16 9.52 -11.30
C ALA A 8 4.32 9.34 -12.59
N ASN A 9 4.96 9.03 -13.71
CA ASN A 9 4.28 8.72 -14.97
C ASN A 9 3.74 7.28 -15.06
N ILE A 10 4.11 6.41 -14.12
CA ILE A 10 3.58 5.04 -14.03
C ILE A 10 2.27 5.10 -13.24
N GLN A 11 1.21 4.50 -13.78
CA GLN A 11 -0.08 4.47 -13.10
C GLN A 11 -0.06 3.53 -11.89
N ASP A 12 -0.74 3.92 -10.81
CA ASP A 12 -0.80 3.16 -9.55
C ASP A 12 -1.23 1.71 -9.75
N ARG A 13 -2.16 1.44 -10.67
CA ARG A 13 -2.62 0.08 -10.98
C ARG A 13 -1.51 -0.81 -11.55
N ASP A 14 -0.60 -0.25 -12.35
CA ASP A 14 0.53 -1.00 -12.92
C ASP A 14 1.59 -1.25 -11.84
N GLY A 15 1.87 -0.24 -11.00
CA GLY A 15 2.69 -0.38 -9.80
C GLY A 15 2.11 -1.39 -8.81
N GLY A 16 0.79 -1.42 -8.64
CA GLY A 16 0.10 -2.38 -7.78
C GLY A 16 0.30 -3.83 -8.21
N VAL A 17 0.25 -4.13 -9.51
CA VAL A 17 0.55 -5.48 -10.02
C VAL A 17 2.00 -5.87 -9.75
N LEU A 18 2.95 -4.95 -9.94
CA LEU A 18 4.37 -5.17 -9.63
C LEU A 18 4.58 -5.43 -8.14
N LEU A 19 3.91 -4.68 -7.27
CA LEU A 19 3.99 -4.89 -5.82
C LEU A 19 3.48 -6.27 -5.43
N ILE A 20 2.35 -6.71 -5.97
CA ILE A 20 1.84 -8.06 -5.68
C ILE A 20 2.76 -9.14 -6.24
N ALA A 21 3.38 -8.89 -7.39
CA ALA A 21 4.37 -9.81 -7.95
C ALA A 21 5.60 -9.98 -7.04
N SER A 22 6.07 -8.89 -6.41
CA SER A 22 7.19 -8.95 -5.44
C SER A 22 6.81 -9.69 -4.15
N LEU A 23 5.53 -9.67 -3.78
CA LEU A 23 5.00 -10.38 -2.61
C LEU A 23 4.74 -11.87 -2.87
N PHE A 24 4.70 -12.28 -4.13
CA PHE A 24 4.41 -13.66 -4.51
C PHE A 24 5.43 -14.64 -3.89
N GLY A 25 4.91 -15.65 -3.22
CA GLY A 25 5.73 -16.64 -2.50
C GLY A 25 6.16 -16.22 -1.09
N MET A 26 6.23 -14.91 -0.77
CA MET A 26 6.52 -14.44 0.59
C MET A 26 5.32 -14.51 1.53
N TYR A 27 4.12 -14.37 1.00
CA TYR A 27 2.86 -14.39 1.76
C TYR A 27 1.87 -15.39 1.15
N PRO A 28 2.09 -16.70 1.32
CA PRO A 28 1.21 -17.73 0.73
C PRO A 28 -0.21 -17.70 1.30
N PHE A 29 -0.41 -17.04 2.45
CA PHE A 29 -1.71 -16.89 3.10
C PHE A 29 -2.50 -15.63 2.66
N LEU A 30 -2.00 -14.90 1.66
CA LEU A 30 -2.70 -13.73 1.14
C LEU A 30 -3.93 -14.20 0.36
N LEU A 31 -5.11 -14.04 0.96
CA LEU A 31 -6.38 -14.47 0.38
C LEU A 31 -7.18 -13.32 -0.21
N LYS A 32 -6.98 -12.10 0.32
CA LYS A 32 -7.82 -10.95 -0.04
C LYS A 32 -7.00 -9.66 -0.11
N LEU A 33 -7.22 -8.91 -1.17
CA LEU A 33 -6.65 -7.59 -1.40
C LEU A 33 -7.79 -6.55 -1.47
N TYR A 34 -7.70 -5.52 -0.66
CA TYR A 34 -8.58 -4.36 -0.76
C TYR A 34 -7.89 -3.27 -1.56
N ALA A 35 -8.53 -2.81 -2.61
CA ALA A 35 -8.02 -1.73 -3.45
C ALA A 35 -9.10 -0.66 -3.66
N ASP A 36 -8.69 0.56 -3.93
CA ASP A 36 -9.61 1.65 -4.24
C ASP A 36 -10.11 1.59 -5.70
N ALA A 37 -10.98 2.55 -6.05
CA ALA A 37 -11.57 2.61 -7.38
C ALA A 37 -10.54 2.87 -8.52
N GLY A 38 -9.34 3.37 -8.20
CA GLY A 38 -8.25 3.57 -9.16
C GLY A 38 -7.70 2.27 -9.73
N TYR A 39 -7.86 1.17 -8.99
CA TYR A 39 -7.41 -0.17 -9.40
C TYR A 39 -8.47 -0.97 -10.16
N GLN A 40 -9.49 -0.29 -10.69
CA GLN A 40 -10.49 -0.93 -11.55
C GLN A 40 -9.98 -1.08 -12.99
N GLY A 41 -10.51 -2.10 -13.66
CA GLY A 41 -10.35 -2.27 -15.10
C GLY A 41 -9.67 -3.58 -15.49
N PRO A 42 -9.81 -3.94 -16.78
CA PRO A 42 -9.38 -5.25 -17.28
C PRO A 42 -7.86 -5.45 -17.18
N ARG A 43 -7.07 -4.40 -17.34
CA ARG A 43 -5.59 -4.49 -17.22
C ARG A 43 -5.15 -4.95 -15.83
N PHE A 44 -5.71 -4.34 -14.77
CA PHE A 44 -5.37 -4.72 -13.41
C PHE A 44 -5.84 -6.15 -13.10
N GLN A 45 -7.07 -6.49 -13.49
CA GLN A 45 -7.61 -7.85 -13.29
C GLN A 45 -6.79 -8.91 -14.02
N GLN A 46 -6.39 -8.66 -15.27
CA GLN A 46 -5.52 -9.56 -16.04
C GLN A 46 -4.13 -9.67 -15.41
N GLY A 47 -3.55 -8.55 -14.95
CA GLY A 47 -2.29 -8.53 -14.23
C GLY A 47 -2.35 -9.39 -12.98
N MET A 48 -3.37 -9.21 -12.15
CA MET A 48 -3.60 -10.00 -10.94
C MET A 48 -3.81 -11.49 -11.25
N ALA A 49 -4.57 -11.81 -12.27
CA ALA A 49 -4.81 -13.20 -12.67
C ALA A 49 -3.54 -13.94 -13.13
N ARG A 50 -2.57 -13.20 -13.68
CA ARG A 50 -1.25 -13.75 -14.06
C ARG A 50 -0.34 -13.98 -12.88
N VAL A 51 -0.34 -13.04 -11.93
CA VAL A 51 0.58 -13.04 -10.78
C VAL A 51 0.05 -13.91 -9.65
N CYS A 52 -1.21 -13.75 -9.29
CA CYS A 52 -1.77 -14.42 -8.11
C CYS A 52 -3.26 -14.71 -8.27
N ARG A 53 -3.58 -15.89 -8.81
CA ARG A 53 -4.98 -16.32 -9.05
C ARG A 53 -5.78 -16.56 -7.77
N SER A 54 -5.09 -16.84 -6.65
CA SER A 54 -5.73 -17.18 -5.38
C SER A 54 -6.19 -15.97 -4.58
N VAL A 55 -5.74 -14.76 -4.94
CA VAL A 55 -6.09 -13.53 -4.22
C VAL A 55 -7.37 -12.93 -4.75
N ASN A 56 -8.37 -12.84 -3.89
CA ASN A 56 -9.61 -12.14 -4.20
C ASN A 56 -9.41 -10.62 -4.06
N VAL A 57 -9.57 -9.89 -5.15
CA VAL A 57 -9.47 -8.43 -5.16
C VAL A 57 -10.83 -7.82 -4.94
N GLU A 58 -11.01 -7.13 -3.82
CA GLU A 58 -12.22 -6.37 -3.50
C GLU A 58 -11.99 -4.88 -3.71
N ILE A 59 -12.67 -4.31 -4.70
CA ILE A 59 -12.61 -2.88 -4.96
C ILE A 59 -13.56 -2.14 -4.01
N VAL A 60 -12.98 -1.32 -3.14
CA VAL A 60 -13.72 -0.48 -2.20
C VAL A 60 -14.22 0.77 -2.93
N ARG A 61 -15.49 0.75 -3.34
CA ARG A 61 -16.14 1.91 -3.98
C ARG A 61 -16.66 2.86 -2.90
N ARG A 62 -16.61 4.17 -3.16
CA ARG A 62 -17.36 5.14 -2.36
C ARG A 62 -18.86 4.97 -2.69
N PRO A 63 -19.70 4.63 -1.72
CA PRO A 63 -21.12 4.74 -1.93
C PRO A 63 -21.47 6.23 -2.02
N ASP A 64 -22.31 6.60 -2.95
CA ASP A 64 -22.83 7.93 -3.24
C ASP A 64 -22.06 9.16 -2.71
N GLN A 65 -21.72 10.09 -3.59
CA GLN A 65 -20.98 11.34 -3.28
C GLN A 65 -21.70 12.27 -2.28
N LYS A 66 -22.96 12.00 -1.93
CA LYS A 66 -23.80 12.86 -1.08
C LYS A 66 -23.85 12.46 0.40
N LYS A 67 -23.35 11.29 0.78
CA LYS A 67 -23.35 10.84 2.18
C LYS A 67 -21.95 10.47 2.63
N PHE A 68 -21.53 11.01 3.78
CA PHE A 68 -20.30 10.56 4.44
C PHE A 68 -20.55 9.15 4.99
N VAL A 69 -19.94 8.17 4.38
CA VAL A 69 -19.94 6.78 4.86
C VAL A 69 -18.51 6.36 5.18
N VAL A 70 -18.30 5.93 6.40
CA VAL A 70 -17.00 5.36 6.82
C VAL A 70 -16.79 4.03 6.11
N LEU A 71 -15.86 4.00 5.18
CA LEU A 71 -15.52 2.77 4.45
C LEU A 71 -14.75 1.82 5.37
N PRO A 72 -15.20 0.56 5.52
CA PRO A 72 -14.51 -0.41 6.34
C PRO A 72 -13.05 -0.57 5.89
N LYS A 73 -12.13 -0.57 6.85
CA LYS A 73 -10.68 -0.78 6.66
C LYS A 73 -9.90 0.32 5.93
N ARG A 74 -10.52 1.29 5.27
CA ARG A 74 -9.83 2.42 4.65
C ARG A 74 -9.03 3.24 5.67
N TRP A 75 -9.58 3.45 6.85
CA TRP A 75 -8.92 4.15 7.93
C TRP A 75 -7.56 3.55 8.33
N ILE A 76 -7.36 2.24 8.11
CA ILE A 76 -6.09 1.56 8.41
C ILE A 76 -5.00 2.08 7.49
N VAL A 77 -5.28 2.19 6.19
CA VAL A 77 -4.34 2.73 5.20
C VAL A 77 -4.05 4.20 5.47
N GLU A 78 -5.10 5.01 5.63
CA GLU A 78 -4.97 6.45 5.91
C GLU A 78 -4.16 6.70 7.18
N ARG A 79 -4.41 5.95 8.24
CA ARG A 79 -3.67 6.03 9.49
C ARG A 79 -2.21 5.62 9.33
N THR A 80 -1.94 4.58 8.56
CA THR A 80 -0.57 4.10 8.31
C THR A 80 0.22 5.15 7.54
N ILE A 81 -0.36 5.73 6.49
CA ILE A 81 0.26 6.82 5.72
C ILE A 81 0.49 8.04 6.62
N ALA A 82 -0.50 8.44 7.44
CA ALA A 82 -0.36 9.56 8.36
C ALA A 82 0.76 9.35 9.39
N TRP A 83 0.99 8.13 9.83
CA TRP A 83 2.12 7.83 10.73
C TRP A 83 3.47 7.89 10.03
N LEU A 84 3.55 7.41 8.78
CA LEU A 84 4.77 7.50 7.97
C LEU A 84 5.11 8.95 7.65
N ASN A 85 4.12 9.79 7.36
CA ASN A 85 4.30 11.22 7.08
C ASN A 85 4.79 12.04 8.29
N ARG A 86 4.72 11.50 9.52
CA ARG A 86 5.41 12.09 10.67
C ARG A 86 6.93 12.00 10.59
N CYS A 87 7.46 11.18 9.71
CA CYS A 87 8.87 11.20 9.36
C CYS A 87 9.13 12.34 8.37
N ARG A 88 9.82 13.38 8.80
CA ARG A 88 10.09 14.58 7.98
C ARG A 88 10.69 14.25 6.62
N ARG A 89 11.47 13.18 6.52
CA ARG A 89 12.10 12.75 5.27
C ARG A 89 11.09 12.20 4.26
N LEU A 90 9.95 11.68 4.72
CA LEU A 90 8.87 11.18 3.87
C LEU A 90 7.78 12.21 3.56
N SER A 91 7.87 13.43 4.12
CA SER A 91 6.87 14.47 3.89
C SER A 91 6.96 15.13 2.52
N LYS A 92 8.09 14.98 1.85
CA LYS A 92 8.36 15.46 0.49
C LYS A 92 9.27 14.47 -0.21
N ASP A 93 9.23 14.47 -1.52
CA ASP A 93 10.15 13.69 -2.35
C ASP A 93 11.50 14.42 -2.45
N TRP A 94 12.44 13.97 -1.63
CA TRP A 94 13.82 14.49 -1.57
C TRP A 94 14.83 13.58 -2.25
N GLU A 95 14.40 12.36 -2.59
CA GLU A 95 15.32 11.33 -2.99
C GLU A 95 15.39 11.23 -4.52
N CYS A 96 16.57 11.45 -5.07
CA CYS A 96 16.81 11.29 -6.50
C CYS A 96 16.75 9.82 -6.96
N LEU A 97 17.00 8.89 -6.03
CA LEU A 97 17.00 7.45 -6.32
C LEU A 97 15.84 6.76 -5.62
N ASN A 98 15.04 6.03 -6.37
CA ASN A 98 13.91 5.26 -5.83
C ASN A 98 14.32 4.27 -4.71
N GLN A 99 15.51 3.70 -4.80
CA GLN A 99 16.06 2.81 -3.77
C GLN A 99 16.21 3.51 -2.42
N ASN A 100 16.65 4.77 -2.41
CA ASN A 100 16.77 5.56 -1.19
C ASN A 100 15.39 5.88 -0.60
N ALA A 101 14.43 6.22 -1.44
CA ALA A 101 13.06 6.47 -1.01
C ALA A 101 12.43 5.22 -0.34
N VAL A 102 12.61 4.06 -0.93
CA VAL A 102 12.17 2.76 -0.35
C VAL A 102 12.89 2.50 0.97
N ALA A 103 14.21 2.72 1.05
CA ALA A 103 14.98 2.53 2.28
C ALA A 103 14.47 3.44 3.42
N PHE A 104 14.19 4.71 3.16
CA PHE A 104 13.60 5.62 4.16
C PHE A 104 12.21 5.20 4.59
N LEU A 105 11.39 4.67 3.68
CA LEU A 105 10.08 4.14 4.00
C LEU A 105 10.19 2.94 4.96
N HIS A 106 11.10 2.01 4.68
CA HIS A 106 11.36 0.86 5.56
C HIS A 106 11.87 1.30 6.93
N TRP A 107 12.84 2.22 7.00
CA TRP A 107 13.34 2.76 8.26
C TRP A 107 12.24 3.42 9.09
N SER A 108 11.38 4.19 8.47
CA SER A 108 10.24 4.82 9.13
C SER A 108 9.26 3.79 9.67
N SER A 109 9.02 2.71 8.92
CA SER A 109 8.16 1.60 9.32
C SER A 109 8.74 0.85 10.52
N VAL A 110 10.03 0.52 10.49
CA VAL A 110 10.75 -0.11 11.62
C VAL A 110 10.67 0.76 12.87
N ARG A 111 10.94 2.07 12.75
CA ARG A 111 10.80 3.01 13.87
C ARG A 111 9.40 2.99 14.48
N LEU A 112 8.34 2.94 13.66
CA LEU A 112 6.97 2.87 14.15
C LEU A 112 6.69 1.56 14.88
N MET A 113 7.17 0.45 14.35
CA MET A 113 7.01 -0.87 14.99
C MET A 113 7.73 -0.95 16.33
N VAL A 114 8.99 -0.52 16.40
CA VAL A 114 9.78 -0.50 17.63
C VAL A 114 9.11 0.38 18.69
N ARG A 115 8.65 1.58 18.32
CA ARG A 115 7.92 2.45 19.27
C ARG A 115 6.66 1.80 19.81
N ARG A 116 5.95 1.02 19.01
CA ARG A 116 4.76 0.28 19.47
C ARG A 116 5.13 -0.81 20.46
N LEU A 117 6.15 -1.60 20.14
CA LEU A 117 6.65 -2.65 21.04
C LEU A 117 7.04 -2.05 22.39
N CYS A 118 7.86 -1.01 22.41
CA CYS A 118 8.31 -0.36 23.65
C CYS A 118 7.17 0.28 24.47
N ARG A 119 6.06 0.66 23.83
CA ARG A 119 4.89 1.21 24.55
C ARG A 119 4.02 0.15 25.19
N ASN A 120 3.98 -1.04 24.62
CA ASN A 120 3.19 -2.16 25.13
C ASN A 120 3.92 -2.95 26.24
N THR A 121 5.18 -2.63 26.50
CA THR A 121 6.02 -3.27 27.54
C THR A 121 5.93 -2.54 28.89
N LYS A 122 5.11 -1.50 28.99
CA LYS A 122 4.75 -0.81 30.23
C LYS A 122 3.32 -1.18 30.64
#